data_c31a47c2cf03656605bf64d16b14dcb2
#
_entry.id   c31a47c2cf03656605bf64d16b14dcb2
#
_cell.length_a   1.000
_cell.length_b   1.000
_cell.length_c   1.000
_cell.angle_alpha   90.00
_cell.angle_beta   90.00
_cell.angle_gamma   90.00
#
_symmetry.space_group_name_H-M   'P 1'
#
loop_
_entity.id
_entity.type
_entity.pdbx_description
1 polymer ?
#
loop_
_entity_poly.entity_id
_entity_poly.type
_entity_poly.pdbx_seq_one_letter_code
_entity_poly.pdbx_strand_id
1 'polypeptide(L)'
;MLVGIDVLDVVRMEKFVQNEHFLEKYFTPYEIEYVSKNNRQTLSLAGLYAAKEAFLKALGIGIGGGINLSDIEIKHQDSGKPYLSVLSSKSQIMLKTMNVESIEISISHSDEMATAICIITTSKTE
;
A
#
# COMPACT_ATOMS: atom_id res chain seq x y z
N MET A 1 3.91 8.05 17.04
CA MET A 1 3.24 7.00 16.27
C MET A 1 2.20 7.61 15.36
N LEU A 2 2.19 7.20 14.10
CA LEU A 2 1.22 7.67 13.12
C LEU A 2 0.39 6.47 12.67
N VAL A 3 -0.89 6.68 12.42
CA VAL A 3 -1.80 5.59 12.07
C VAL A 3 -2.64 6.01 10.88
N GLY A 4 -2.80 5.09 9.94
CA GLY A 4 -3.70 5.28 8.81
C GLY A 4 -4.54 4.03 8.62
N ILE A 5 -5.77 4.21 8.18
CA ILE A 5 -6.65 3.10 7.89
C ILE A 5 -7.40 3.40 6.61
N ASP A 6 -7.64 2.38 5.83
CA ASP A 6 -8.42 2.51 4.60
C ASP A 6 -9.37 1.34 4.47
N VAL A 7 -10.50 1.58 3.86
CA VAL A 7 -11.49 0.55 3.56
C VAL A 7 -12.01 0.79 2.14
N LEU A 8 -12.21 -0.30 1.41
CA LEU A 8 -12.49 -0.20 -0.01
C LEU A 8 -13.45 -1.32 -0.41
N ASP A 9 -14.48 -0.98 -1.18
CA ASP A 9 -15.34 -1.99 -1.78
C ASP A 9 -14.57 -2.74 -2.86
N VAL A 10 -14.50 -4.05 -2.75
CA VAL A 10 -13.75 -4.87 -3.68
C VAL A 10 -14.27 -4.70 -5.10
N VAL A 11 -15.59 -4.58 -5.26
CA VAL A 11 -16.20 -4.45 -6.59
C VAL A 11 -15.65 -3.25 -7.36
N ARG A 12 -15.21 -2.21 -6.67
CA ARG A 12 -14.66 -1.03 -7.34
C ARG A 12 -13.37 -1.34 -8.11
N MET A 13 -12.69 -2.42 -7.77
CA MET A 13 -11.44 -2.78 -8.41
C MET A 13 -11.62 -3.72 -9.59
N GLU A 14 -12.83 -4.21 -9.84
CA GLU A 14 -13.07 -5.17 -10.92
C GLU A 14 -12.65 -4.63 -12.28
N LYS A 15 -12.93 -3.36 -12.54
CA LYS A 15 -12.62 -2.76 -13.84
C LYS A 15 -11.14 -2.50 -14.02
N PHE A 16 -10.34 -2.59 -12.96
CA PHE A 16 -8.92 -2.26 -13.03
C PHE A 16 -8.02 -3.48 -13.09
N VAL A 17 -8.53 -4.64 -12.73
CA VAL A 17 -7.69 -5.84 -12.59
C VAL A 17 -7.09 -6.28 -13.94
N GLN A 18 -7.72 -5.92 -15.06
CA GLN A 18 -7.21 -6.22 -16.40
C GLN A 18 -6.76 -4.96 -17.14
N ASN A 19 -6.71 -3.84 -16.46
CA ASN A 19 -6.35 -2.56 -17.08
C ASN A 19 -4.86 -2.29 -16.88
N GLU A 20 -4.06 -2.59 -17.91
CA GLU A 20 -2.61 -2.46 -17.79
C GLU A 20 -2.16 -1.05 -17.47
N HIS A 21 -2.82 -0.05 -18.08
CA HIS A 21 -2.46 1.35 -17.83
C HIS A 21 -2.65 1.72 -16.36
N PHE A 22 -3.78 1.32 -15.77
CA PHE A 22 -4.05 1.58 -14.37
C PHE A 22 -3.02 0.85 -13.49
N LEU A 23 -2.77 -0.42 -13.79
CA LEU A 23 -1.86 -1.22 -12.95
C LEU A 23 -0.47 -0.64 -12.98
N GLU A 24 0.04 -0.27 -14.16
CA GLU A 24 1.40 0.26 -14.26
C GLU A 24 1.53 1.63 -13.62
N LYS A 25 0.44 2.40 -13.58
CA LYS A 25 0.47 3.72 -12.97
C LYS A 25 0.58 3.67 -11.46
N TYR A 26 -0.04 2.68 -10.82
CA TYR A 26 -0.19 2.66 -9.37
C TYR A 26 0.49 1.50 -8.66
N PHE A 27 0.94 0.49 -9.41
CA PHE A 27 1.52 -0.72 -8.83
C PHE A 27 2.86 -1.03 -9.45
N THR A 28 3.70 -1.76 -8.71
CA THR A 28 5.01 -2.16 -9.19
C THR A 28 4.90 -3.47 -9.97
N PRO A 29 5.92 -3.79 -10.80
CA PRO A 29 5.91 -5.07 -11.51
C PRO A 29 5.76 -6.27 -10.59
N TYR A 30 6.39 -6.23 -9.40
CA TYR A 30 6.24 -7.31 -8.42
C TYR A 30 4.77 -7.47 -8.01
N GLU A 31 4.10 -6.35 -7.72
CA GLU A 31 2.71 -6.38 -7.27
C GLU A 31 1.78 -6.87 -8.36
N ILE A 32 2.01 -6.43 -9.59
CA ILE A 32 1.19 -6.84 -10.73
C ILE A 32 1.30 -8.35 -10.91
N GLU A 33 2.51 -8.88 -10.83
CA GLU A 33 2.69 -10.31 -10.95
C GLU A 33 2.05 -11.06 -9.78
N TYR A 34 2.21 -10.54 -8.57
CA TYR A 34 1.61 -11.15 -7.38
C TYR A 34 0.10 -11.29 -7.54
N VAL A 35 -0.57 -10.22 -8.01
CA VAL A 35 -2.01 -10.24 -8.23
C VAL A 35 -2.36 -11.24 -9.33
N SER A 36 -1.58 -11.29 -10.42
CA SER A 36 -1.87 -12.17 -11.55
C SER A 36 -1.85 -13.64 -11.17
N LYS A 37 -1.08 -13.99 -10.15
CA LYS A 37 -0.97 -15.38 -9.70
C LYS A 37 -1.98 -15.75 -8.63
N ASN A 38 -2.76 -14.78 -8.17
CA ASN A 38 -3.71 -15.01 -7.10
C ASN A 38 -5.02 -15.55 -7.66
N ASN A 39 -5.65 -16.47 -6.95
CA ASN A 39 -6.93 -17.02 -7.38
C ASN A 39 -8.05 -15.98 -7.34
N ARG A 40 -7.91 -14.97 -6.49
CA ARG A 40 -8.92 -13.91 -6.33
C ARG A 40 -8.27 -12.58 -6.61
N GLN A 41 -8.05 -12.30 -7.91
CA GLN A 41 -7.26 -11.16 -8.33
C GLN A 41 -7.84 -9.82 -7.89
N THR A 42 -9.15 -9.66 -8.02
CA THR A 42 -9.79 -8.38 -7.64
C THR A 42 -9.63 -8.13 -6.15
N LEU A 43 -9.81 -9.15 -5.34
CA LEU A 43 -9.67 -9.04 -3.90
C LEU A 43 -8.22 -8.73 -3.52
N SER A 44 -7.28 -9.42 -4.16
CA SER A 44 -5.85 -9.18 -3.93
C SER A 44 -5.47 -7.74 -4.28
N LEU A 45 -5.93 -7.26 -5.42
CA LEU A 45 -5.64 -5.89 -5.85
C LEU A 45 -6.23 -4.88 -4.87
N ALA A 46 -7.46 -5.13 -4.41
CA ALA A 46 -8.12 -4.23 -3.46
C ALA A 46 -7.33 -4.14 -2.15
N GLY A 47 -6.80 -5.27 -1.67
CA GLY A 47 -6.00 -5.28 -0.45
C GLY A 47 -4.73 -4.47 -0.58
N LEU A 48 -4.02 -4.62 -1.70
CA LEU A 48 -2.81 -3.85 -1.94
C LEU A 48 -3.11 -2.36 -2.04
N TYR A 49 -4.18 -2.02 -2.76
CA TYR A 49 -4.56 -0.61 -2.92
C TYR A 49 -4.91 0.01 -1.56
N ALA A 50 -5.71 -0.70 -0.76
CA ALA A 50 -6.08 -0.22 0.57
C ALA A 50 -4.84 -0.01 1.45
N ALA A 51 -3.86 -0.91 1.38
CA ALA A 51 -2.64 -0.77 2.18
C ALA A 51 -1.81 0.44 1.77
N LYS A 52 -1.71 0.70 0.46
CA LYS A 52 -1.00 1.89 -0.02
C LYS A 52 -1.69 3.17 0.43
N GLU A 53 -3.02 3.20 0.36
CA GLU A 53 -3.78 4.36 0.82
C GLU A 53 -3.64 4.56 2.33
N ALA A 54 -3.68 3.46 3.10
CA ALA A 54 -3.51 3.55 4.54
C ALA A 54 -2.14 4.14 4.91
N PHE A 55 -1.11 3.77 4.16
CA PHE A 55 0.22 4.33 4.37
C PHE A 55 0.23 5.85 4.14
N LEU A 56 -0.35 6.30 3.04
CA LEU A 56 -0.40 7.74 2.76
C LEU A 56 -1.21 8.48 3.83
N LYS A 57 -2.29 7.88 4.29
CA LYS A 57 -3.09 8.49 5.37
C LYS A 57 -2.29 8.58 6.67
N ALA A 58 -1.50 7.55 6.96
CA ALA A 58 -0.66 7.58 8.17
C ALA A 58 0.35 8.73 8.11
N LEU A 59 0.89 9.00 6.92
CA LEU A 59 1.82 10.11 6.74
C LEU A 59 1.11 11.47 6.72
N GLY A 60 -0.22 11.47 6.61
CA GLY A 60 -0.97 12.72 6.54
C GLY A 60 -0.96 13.35 5.17
N ILE A 61 -0.64 12.58 4.14
CA ILE A 61 -0.62 13.09 2.76
C ILE A 61 -1.62 12.26 1.96
N GLY A 62 -2.11 12.85 0.89
CA GLY A 62 -2.99 12.15 -0.03
C GLY A 62 -2.27 11.78 -1.30
N ILE A 63 -3.01 11.25 -2.27
CA ILE A 63 -2.49 11.00 -3.60
C ILE A 63 -2.04 12.34 -4.16
N GLY A 64 -0.83 12.36 -4.69
CA GLY A 64 -0.25 13.62 -5.19
C GLY A 64 0.49 14.43 -4.15
N GLY A 65 0.59 13.93 -2.91
CA GLY A 65 1.25 14.65 -1.82
C GLY A 65 2.75 14.43 -1.72
N GLY A 66 3.39 13.94 -2.77
CA GLY A 66 4.84 13.79 -2.81
C GLY A 66 5.32 12.36 -2.90
N ILE A 67 4.48 11.39 -2.57
CA ILE A 67 4.79 9.98 -2.76
C ILE A 67 3.74 9.39 -3.70
N ASN A 68 4.19 8.85 -4.81
CA ASN A 68 3.29 8.19 -5.75
C ASN A 68 3.02 6.77 -5.28
N LEU A 69 1.85 6.24 -5.58
CA LEU A 69 1.53 4.86 -5.21
C LEU A 69 2.51 3.86 -5.82
N SER A 70 3.04 4.14 -7.01
CA SER A 70 4.02 3.28 -7.65
C SER A 70 5.40 3.34 -6.98
N ASP A 71 5.63 4.29 -6.08
CA ASP A 71 6.86 4.35 -5.28
C ASP A 71 6.77 3.48 -4.04
N ILE A 72 5.60 2.91 -3.77
CA ILE A 72 5.35 2.07 -2.62
C ILE A 72 5.22 0.64 -3.11
N GLU A 73 5.92 -0.29 -2.46
CA GLU A 73 5.81 -1.69 -2.86
C GLU A 73 5.47 -2.55 -1.66
N ILE A 74 4.46 -3.40 -1.83
CA ILE A 74 4.05 -4.32 -0.79
C ILE A 74 4.49 -5.71 -1.20
N LYS A 75 5.35 -6.30 -0.39
CA LYS A 75 5.81 -7.66 -0.57
C LYS A 75 5.30 -8.53 0.56
N HIS A 76 5.55 -9.81 0.47
CA HIS A 76 5.07 -10.75 1.45
C HIS A 76 6.22 -11.62 1.92
N GLN A 77 6.30 -11.85 3.23
CA GLN A 77 7.23 -12.81 3.80
C GLN A 77 6.75 -14.22 3.45
N ASP A 78 7.59 -15.21 3.68
CA ASP A 78 7.21 -16.60 3.43
C ASP A 78 5.95 -16.99 4.19
N SER A 79 5.75 -16.40 5.36
CA SER A 79 4.54 -16.64 6.17
C SER A 79 3.28 -16.05 5.56
N GLY A 80 3.42 -15.20 4.53
CA GLY A 80 2.31 -14.46 3.95
C GLY A 80 2.11 -13.08 4.55
N LYS A 81 2.87 -12.73 5.59
CA LYS A 81 2.74 -11.43 6.23
C LYS A 81 3.21 -10.33 5.27
N PRO A 82 2.37 -9.31 5.01
CA PRO A 82 2.78 -8.24 4.12
C PRO A 82 3.73 -7.26 4.80
N TYR A 83 4.60 -6.65 4.01
CA TYR A 83 5.41 -5.55 4.49
C TYR A 83 5.60 -4.55 3.35
N LEU A 84 5.87 -3.30 3.73
CA LEU A 84 5.87 -2.18 2.81
C LEU A 84 7.25 -1.56 2.72
N SER A 85 7.68 -1.29 1.50
CA SER A 85 8.94 -0.59 1.22
C SER A 85 8.65 0.62 0.35
N VAL A 86 9.48 1.64 0.48
CA VAL A 86 9.42 2.83 -0.35
C VAL A 86 10.60 2.79 -1.29
N LEU A 87 10.36 2.93 -2.59
CA LEU A 87 11.36 2.63 -3.60
C LEU A 87 12.16 3.82 -4.10
N SER A 88 11.53 4.98 -4.31
CA SER A 88 12.24 6.11 -4.90
C SER A 88 13.12 6.80 -3.86
N SER A 89 14.24 7.36 -4.34
CA SER A 89 15.13 8.14 -3.46
C SER A 89 14.41 9.32 -2.84
N LYS A 90 13.56 9.98 -3.61
CA LYS A 90 12.79 11.12 -3.13
C LYS A 90 11.89 10.72 -1.97
N SER A 91 11.18 9.62 -2.12
CA SER A 91 10.28 9.14 -1.07
C SER A 91 11.05 8.66 0.16
N GLN A 92 12.19 8.01 -0.04
CA GLN A 92 13.04 7.59 1.06
C GLN A 92 13.55 8.78 1.86
N ILE A 93 13.93 9.86 1.16
CA ILE A 93 14.38 11.08 1.84
C ILE A 93 13.25 11.71 2.63
N MET A 94 12.03 11.70 2.08
CA MET A 94 10.87 12.23 2.79
C MET A 94 10.64 11.48 4.11
N LEU A 95 10.70 10.14 4.09
CA LEU A 95 10.53 9.37 5.31
C LEU A 95 11.62 9.66 6.33
N LYS A 96 12.86 9.84 5.85
CA LYS A 96 13.96 10.16 6.74
C LYS A 96 13.75 11.52 7.38
N THR A 97 13.30 12.51 6.61
CA THR A 97 13.02 13.84 7.12
C THR A 97 11.92 13.80 8.19
N MET A 98 10.98 12.89 8.06
CA MET A 98 9.90 12.72 9.03
C MET A 98 10.30 11.83 10.21
N ASN A 99 11.55 11.37 10.24
CA ASN A 99 12.08 10.51 11.30
C ASN A 99 11.35 9.19 11.42
N VAL A 100 10.94 8.62 10.30
CA VAL A 100 10.26 7.32 10.30
C VAL A 100 11.26 6.23 10.66
N GLU A 101 10.94 5.43 11.67
CA GLU A 101 11.76 4.31 12.10
C GLU A 101 11.23 2.97 11.61
N SER A 102 9.92 2.79 11.62
CA SER A 102 9.35 1.53 11.17
C SER A 102 7.98 1.77 10.56
N ILE A 103 7.60 0.87 9.68
CA ILE A 103 6.31 0.89 9.00
C ILE A 103 5.75 -0.52 9.12
N GLU A 104 4.56 -0.64 9.71
CA GLU A 104 3.88 -1.93 9.83
C GLU A 104 2.54 -1.81 9.15
N ILE A 105 2.15 -2.84 8.41
CA ILE A 105 0.84 -2.88 7.77
C ILE A 105 0.14 -4.19 8.08
N SER A 106 -1.17 -4.15 8.06
CA SER A 106 -1.99 -5.34 8.13
C SER A 106 -3.16 -5.16 7.18
N ILE A 107 -3.51 -6.24 6.49
CA ILE A 107 -4.57 -6.22 5.47
C ILE A 107 -5.56 -7.30 5.85
N SER A 108 -6.85 -6.95 5.79
CA SER A 108 -7.92 -7.90 6.04
C SER A 108 -9.01 -7.68 5.01
N HIS A 109 -9.71 -8.75 4.66
CA HIS A 109 -10.78 -8.61 3.68
C HIS A 109 -11.84 -9.68 3.88
N SER A 110 -13.04 -9.33 3.43
CA SER A 110 -14.13 -10.26 3.23
C SER A 110 -14.34 -10.37 1.71
N ASP A 111 -15.42 -11.01 1.29
CA ASP A 111 -15.71 -11.07 -0.14
C ASP A 111 -16.02 -9.69 -0.72
N GLU A 112 -16.51 -8.76 0.10
CA GLU A 112 -17.00 -7.47 -0.36
C GLU A 112 -16.09 -6.31 -0.06
N MET A 113 -15.27 -6.41 0.98
CA MET A 113 -14.50 -5.29 1.48
C MET A 113 -13.05 -5.66 1.70
N ALA A 114 -12.16 -4.74 1.39
CA ALA A 114 -10.77 -4.84 1.80
C ALA A 114 -10.47 -3.69 2.74
N THR A 115 -9.73 -3.97 3.80
CA THR A 115 -9.32 -2.94 4.74
C THR A 115 -7.84 -3.11 5.06
N ALA A 116 -7.19 -2.01 5.38
CA ALA A 116 -5.78 -2.05 5.76
C ALA A 116 -5.52 -1.02 6.83
N ILE A 117 -4.59 -1.34 7.70
CA ILE A 117 -4.10 -0.40 8.71
C ILE A 117 -2.61 -0.26 8.51
N CYS A 118 -2.10 0.96 8.69
CA CYS A 118 -0.67 1.23 8.66
C CYS A 118 -0.29 1.94 9.95
N ILE A 119 0.74 1.45 10.62
CA ILE A 119 1.25 2.05 11.83
C ILE A 119 2.71 2.43 11.56
N ILE A 120 3.01 3.71 11.74
CA ILE A 120 4.36 4.23 11.53
C ILE A 120 4.91 4.70 12.86
N THR A 121 6.09 4.21 13.21
CA THR A 121 6.78 4.65 14.41
C THR A 121 7.84 5.67 14.00
N THR A 122 7.89 6.80 14.69
CA THR A 122 8.88 7.83 14.43
C THR A 122 9.76 8.01 15.64
N SER A 123 11.01 8.39 15.38
CA SER A 123 11.86 8.73 16.49
C SER A 123 11.50 10.15 16.88
N LYS A 124 11.14 10.33 18.12
CA LYS A 124 10.65 11.47 18.47
C LYS A 124 11.40 12.46 18.77
N THR A 125 11.23 13.42 18.73
CA THR A 125 12.00 14.37 19.07
C THR A 125 11.32 15.50 19.35
N GLU A 126 11.28 16.06 19.80
CA GLU A 126 10.67 17.10 20.08
C GLU A 126 10.93 17.71 20.75
#